data_a50ef9aed1733545e894f66050445776
#
_entry.id   a50ef9aed1733545e894f66050445776
#
_cell.length_a   1.000
_cell.length_b   1.000
_cell.length_c   1.000
_cell.angle_alpha   90.00
_cell.angle_beta   90.00
_cell.angle_gamma   90.00
#
_symmetry.space_group_name_H-M   'P 1'
#
loop_
_entity.id
_entity.type
_entity.pdbx_description
1 polymer ?
#
loop_
_entity_poly.entity_id
_entity_poly.type
_entity_poly.pdbx_seq_one_letter_code
_entity_poly.pdbx_strand_id
1 'polypeptide(L)'
;MSRHDKPATNVEATAGQGRHPPAVPRHSNPAVPRYSYYALAVLSLVNFLNYIDRQVLPAVANSMLNDPALKLTDADIGYMEASLLLSFTVLAPLFGRLGDRHPRAKLMASAAVIWSFATALTGLADRFSFMPSLNLHLPVINITLAISGVALALCAVRACVGVGESAYSTITPSLIADFFPPHRRATALGVFQAAIPMGFALGFVIGGVLAHFFGWRVAFMLVGVPGLLTAVLVWRLREPARGATETEAHASSLEEVAAAPAEAPRSPDSSGANESTLRTVWRILSTRDWLVSTAGYTALTAALGAFATWAIVVLVRDKGMDETSANITLGVITLLAGATGTFGGGWLADRVAARRHNAYFLVCAVSTLAGIVPTLGVLVADDARIYLPCTFLAVTLLFTSNAPFHAILLESVPVRVRAMAVALNIVIIHACGDAISRATVGVLSDSLKQGQFAALASFARAIGIDAGRQHLTTALLLAPAALAVSTTLFFVGARLQKRPRRAIEG
;
A
#
# COMPACT_ATOMS: atom_id res chain seq x y z
N MET A 1 55.80 46.53 72.59
CA MET A 1 55.93 47.77 71.81
C MET A 1 55.43 47.62 70.46
N SER A 2 54.58 48.50 70.13
CA SER A 2 54.02 48.99 68.84
C SER A 2 52.97 48.20 68.20
N ARG A 3 51.73 48.65 68.33
CA ARG A 3 50.50 48.44 67.57
C ARG A 3 50.66 48.96 66.14
N HIS A 4 50.06 48.28 65.23
CA HIS A 4 49.53 48.95 64.00
C HIS A 4 48.15 48.35 63.66
N ASP A 5 47.16 49.25 63.78
CA ASP A 5 45.78 49.13 63.31
C ASP A 5 45.73 49.01 61.79
N LYS A 6 44.82 48.16 61.30
CA LYS A 6 44.31 48.21 59.94
C LYS A 6 42.81 48.39 59.96
N PRO A 7 42.27 49.30 59.16
CA PRO A 7 40.84 49.59 59.14
C PRO A 7 40.02 48.50 58.37
N ALA A 8 38.83 48.23 58.92
CA ALA A 8 37.84 47.42 58.30
C ALA A 8 37.23 48.06 57.04
N THR A 9 37.30 47.39 55.91
CA THR A 9 36.56 47.78 54.71
C THR A 9 35.25 46.99 54.67
N ASN A 10 34.14 47.71 54.81
CA ASN A 10 32.78 47.23 54.51
C ASN A 10 32.67 46.89 53.03
N VAL A 11 32.38 45.60 52.74
CA VAL A 11 31.94 45.18 51.40
C VAL A 11 30.42 45.05 51.48
N GLU A 12 29.71 46.02 50.92
CA GLU A 12 28.29 45.98 50.67
C GLU A 12 27.98 44.83 49.67
N ALA A 13 27.20 43.87 50.11
CA ALA A 13 26.65 42.81 49.30
C ALA A 13 25.58 43.40 48.36
N THR A 14 25.94 43.71 47.11
CA THR A 14 24.99 43.97 46.05
C THR A 14 24.32 42.69 45.65
N ALA A 15 23.04 42.57 46.06
CA ALA A 15 22.13 41.49 45.65
C ALA A 15 22.04 41.46 44.11
N GLY A 16 22.61 40.40 43.49
CA GLY A 16 22.50 40.12 42.05
C GLY A 16 21.04 39.91 41.65
N GLN A 17 20.48 40.89 40.97
CA GLN A 17 19.22 40.71 40.24
C GLN A 17 19.41 39.58 39.21
N GLY A 18 18.77 38.44 39.47
CA GLY A 18 18.68 37.32 38.52
C GLY A 18 18.08 37.83 37.21
N ARG A 19 18.91 38.00 36.20
CA ARG A 19 18.44 38.17 34.83
C ARG A 19 17.80 36.84 34.42
N HIS A 20 16.48 36.78 34.44
CA HIS A 20 15.75 35.75 33.73
C HIS A 20 16.19 35.78 32.27
N PRO A 21 16.58 34.66 31.66
CA PRO A 21 16.82 34.64 30.24
C PRO A 21 15.56 35.15 29.53
N PRO A 22 15.68 35.93 28.47
CA PRO A 22 14.54 36.45 27.74
C PRO A 22 13.69 35.25 27.28
N ALA A 23 12.39 35.33 27.55
CA ALA A 23 11.42 34.31 27.11
C ALA A 23 11.57 34.13 25.61
N VAL A 24 11.99 32.96 25.18
CA VAL A 24 12.05 32.57 23.76
C VAL A 24 10.68 32.88 23.16
N PRO A 25 10.59 33.71 22.11
CA PRO A 25 9.32 34.01 21.48
C PRO A 25 8.65 32.70 21.07
N ARG A 26 7.47 32.42 21.57
CA ARG A 26 6.66 31.31 21.10
C ARG A 26 6.38 31.62 19.63
N HIS A 27 7.10 30.91 18.73
CA HIS A 27 6.85 30.99 17.31
C HIS A 27 5.36 30.75 17.07
N SER A 28 4.67 31.75 16.57
CA SER A 28 3.33 31.57 16.01
C SER A 28 3.51 30.75 14.75
N ASN A 29 3.30 29.40 14.86
CA ASN A 29 3.29 28.53 13.70
C ASN A 29 2.33 29.15 12.66
N PRO A 30 2.81 29.46 11.44
CA PRO A 30 1.96 30.07 10.43
C PRO A 30 0.71 29.21 10.22
N ALA A 31 -0.46 29.83 10.29
CA ALA A 31 -1.72 29.12 10.13
C ALA A 31 -1.79 28.53 8.73
N VAL A 32 -2.01 27.22 8.62
CA VAL A 32 -2.17 26.57 7.32
C VAL A 32 -3.36 27.20 6.60
N PRO A 33 -3.21 27.66 5.36
CA PRO A 33 -4.29 28.26 4.60
C PRO A 33 -5.51 27.34 4.51
N ARG A 34 -6.72 27.87 4.61
CA ARG A 34 -7.96 27.09 4.44
C ARG A 34 -8.00 26.33 3.13
N TYR A 35 -7.39 26.88 2.10
CA TYR A 35 -7.28 26.26 0.79
C TYR A 35 -6.50 24.94 0.81
N SER A 36 -5.46 24.81 1.64
CA SER A 36 -4.70 23.56 1.80
C SER A 36 -5.58 22.41 2.31
N TYR A 37 -6.50 22.69 3.23
CA TYR A 37 -7.46 21.68 3.72
C TYR A 37 -8.49 21.30 2.66
N TYR A 38 -8.95 22.26 1.84
CA TYR A 38 -9.80 21.97 0.69
C TYR A 38 -9.08 21.08 -0.32
N ALA A 39 -7.83 21.40 -0.67
CA ALA A 39 -7.01 20.57 -1.56
C ALA A 39 -6.82 19.16 -0.99
N LEU A 40 -6.51 19.03 0.31
CA LEU A 40 -6.40 17.73 0.97
C LEU A 40 -7.70 16.92 0.89
N ALA A 41 -8.86 17.56 1.13
CA ALA A 41 -10.15 16.91 1.06
C ALA A 41 -10.44 16.39 -0.36
N VAL A 42 -10.19 17.21 -1.39
CA VAL A 42 -10.34 16.80 -2.80
C VAL A 42 -9.41 15.63 -3.13
N LEU A 43 -8.13 15.72 -2.77
CA LEU A 43 -7.15 14.66 -3.02
C LEU A 43 -7.50 13.37 -2.25
N SER A 44 -7.95 13.47 -1.01
CA SER A 44 -8.38 12.30 -0.23
C SER A 44 -9.66 11.67 -0.81
N LEU A 45 -10.60 12.47 -1.31
CA LEU A 45 -11.80 11.98 -1.98
C LEU A 45 -11.46 11.21 -3.25
N VAL A 46 -10.54 11.73 -4.07
CA VAL A 46 -10.07 11.02 -5.27
C VAL A 46 -9.41 9.69 -4.92
N ASN A 47 -8.56 9.68 -3.88
CA ASN A 47 -7.91 8.46 -3.40
C ASN A 47 -8.94 7.43 -2.92
N PHE A 48 -9.95 7.88 -2.21
CA PHE A 48 -11.04 7.04 -1.73
C PHE A 48 -11.82 6.40 -2.90
N LEU A 49 -12.20 7.20 -3.91
CA LEU A 49 -12.91 6.71 -5.10
C LEU A 49 -12.04 5.76 -5.94
N ASN A 50 -10.75 6.04 -6.04
CA ASN A 50 -9.79 5.17 -6.71
C ASN A 50 -9.73 3.77 -6.07
N TYR A 51 -9.72 3.70 -4.73
CA TYR A 51 -9.74 2.40 -4.03
C TYR A 51 -11.11 1.71 -4.08
N ILE A 52 -12.21 2.45 -4.19
CA ILE A 52 -13.53 1.87 -4.51
C ILE A 52 -13.47 1.19 -5.89
N ASP A 53 -12.97 1.90 -6.91
CA ASP A 53 -12.86 1.41 -8.29
C ASP A 53 -12.06 0.10 -8.36
N ARG A 54 -10.92 0.03 -7.67
CA ARG A 54 -10.11 -1.20 -7.61
C ARG A 54 -10.88 -2.42 -7.12
N GLN A 55 -11.85 -2.26 -6.23
CA GLN A 55 -12.58 -3.38 -5.63
C GLN A 55 -13.84 -3.78 -6.39
N VAL A 56 -14.26 -3.01 -7.40
CA VAL A 56 -15.44 -3.37 -8.20
C VAL A 56 -15.23 -4.68 -8.94
N LEU A 57 -14.07 -4.90 -9.59
CA LEU A 57 -13.83 -6.16 -10.30
C LEU A 57 -13.85 -7.37 -9.38
N PRO A 58 -13.12 -7.42 -8.26
CA PRO A 58 -13.26 -8.54 -7.30
C PRO A 58 -14.67 -8.71 -6.77
N ALA A 59 -15.40 -7.60 -6.56
CA ALA A 59 -16.78 -7.64 -6.05
C ALA A 59 -17.76 -8.32 -7.01
N VAL A 60 -17.56 -8.17 -8.32
CA VAL A 60 -18.44 -8.68 -9.36
C VAL A 60 -17.84 -9.82 -10.18
N ALA A 61 -16.66 -10.32 -9.79
CA ALA A 61 -15.92 -11.33 -10.53
C ALA A 61 -16.75 -12.61 -10.76
N ASN A 62 -17.50 -13.04 -9.73
CA ASN A 62 -18.38 -14.20 -9.86
C ASN A 62 -19.50 -13.96 -10.89
N SER A 63 -20.15 -12.82 -10.88
CA SER A 63 -21.15 -12.43 -11.86
C SER A 63 -20.59 -12.38 -13.29
N MET A 64 -19.34 -11.89 -13.47
CA MET A 64 -18.66 -11.86 -14.77
C MET A 64 -18.30 -13.28 -15.27
N LEU A 65 -17.83 -14.15 -14.38
CA LEU A 65 -17.50 -15.55 -14.69
C LEU A 65 -18.73 -16.37 -15.13
N ASN A 66 -19.90 -16.04 -14.58
CA ASN A 66 -21.15 -16.71 -14.90
C ASN A 66 -21.89 -16.07 -16.10
N ASP A 67 -21.35 -14.99 -16.69
CA ASP A 67 -21.97 -14.35 -17.86
C ASP A 67 -21.66 -15.13 -19.15
N PRO A 68 -22.68 -15.75 -19.78
CA PRO A 68 -22.48 -16.57 -20.97
C PRO A 68 -21.99 -15.77 -22.19
N ALA A 69 -22.16 -14.45 -22.20
CA ALA A 69 -21.67 -13.58 -23.27
C ALA A 69 -20.15 -13.37 -23.24
N LEU A 70 -19.52 -13.49 -22.05
CA LEU A 70 -18.09 -13.24 -21.88
C LEU A 70 -17.24 -14.49 -21.98
N LYS A 71 -17.75 -15.63 -21.51
CA LYS A 71 -17.04 -16.94 -21.42
C LYS A 71 -15.65 -16.81 -20.79
N LEU A 72 -15.55 -16.02 -19.71
CA LEU A 72 -14.30 -15.80 -18.98
C LEU A 72 -13.95 -17.01 -18.14
N THR A 73 -12.64 -17.22 -17.99
CA THR A 73 -12.06 -18.22 -17.07
C THR A 73 -11.57 -17.56 -15.79
N ASP A 74 -11.24 -18.35 -14.77
CA ASP A 74 -10.61 -17.82 -13.55
C ASP A 74 -9.27 -17.15 -13.89
N ALA A 75 -8.51 -17.71 -14.83
CA ALA A 75 -7.27 -17.11 -15.31
C ALA A 75 -7.47 -15.71 -15.91
N ASP A 76 -8.54 -15.50 -16.68
CA ASP A 76 -8.83 -14.21 -17.31
C ASP A 76 -9.06 -13.12 -16.27
N ILE A 77 -9.82 -13.39 -15.20
CA ILE A 77 -10.00 -12.46 -14.08
C ILE A 77 -8.65 -12.14 -13.42
N GLY A 78 -7.83 -13.15 -13.18
CA GLY A 78 -6.49 -12.98 -12.63
C GLY A 78 -5.59 -12.09 -13.52
N TYR A 79 -5.64 -12.27 -14.85
CA TYR A 79 -4.88 -11.44 -15.81
C TYR A 79 -5.38 -9.99 -15.84
N MET A 80 -6.68 -9.76 -15.75
CA MET A 80 -7.26 -8.41 -15.66
C MET A 80 -6.75 -7.67 -14.43
N GLU A 81 -6.75 -8.31 -13.26
CA GLU A 81 -6.22 -7.74 -12.02
C GLU A 81 -4.70 -7.51 -12.09
N ALA A 82 -3.95 -8.47 -12.63
CA ALA A 82 -2.51 -8.34 -12.81
C ALA A 82 -2.16 -7.21 -13.80
N SER A 83 -2.91 -7.04 -14.88
CA SER A 83 -2.65 -6.02 -15.90
C SER A 83 -2.75 -4.59 -15.34
N LEU A 84 -3.73 -4.35 -14.45
CA LEU A 84 -3.85 -3.08 -13.72
C LEU A 84 -2.61 -2.82 -12.86
N LEU A 85 -2.23 -3.79 -12.03
CA LEU A 85 -1.11 -3.63 -11.10
C LEU A 85 0.25 -3.51 -11.80
N LEU A 86 0.45 -4.26 -12.89
CA LEU A 86 1.67 -4.19 -13.67
C LEU A 86 1.81 -2.84 -14.38
N SER A 87 0.74 -2.36 -15.03
CA SER A 87 0.76 -1.03 -15.68
C SER A 87 0.96 0.09 -14.68
N PHE A 88 0.26 0.03 -13.53
CA PHE A 88 0.47 0.93 -12.39
C PHE A 88 1.95 0.97 -11.97
N THR A 89 2.55 -0.21 -11.74
CA THR A 89 3.91 -0.34 -11.23
C THR A 89 4.97 0.12 -12.21
N VAL A 90 4.83 -0.29 -13.50
CA VAL A 90 5.80 0.05 -14.55
C VAL A 90 5.79 1.54 -14.86
N LEU A 91 4.62 2.18 -14.81
CA LEU A 91 4.47 3.59 -15.18
C LEU A 91 4.68 4.57 -14.04
N ALA A 92 4.70 4.12 -12.77
CA ALA A 92 4.92 5.00 -11.63
C ALA A 92 6.20 5.85 -11.74
N PRO A 93 7.38 5.31 -12.12
CA PRO A 93 8.59 6.12 -12.29
C PRO A 93 8.48 7.14 -13.43
N LEU A 94 7.73 6.82 -14.50
CA LEU A 94 7.48 7.73 -15.61
C LEU A 94 6.65 8.92 -15.15
N PHE A 95 5.56 8.68 -14.43
CA PHE A 95 4.69 9.73 -13.92
C PHE A 95 5.34 10.55 -12.81
N GLY A 96 6.25 9.98 -12.02
CA GLY A 96 7.11 10.75 -11.13
C GLY A 96 7.89 11.83 -11.88
N ARG A 97 8.59 11.44 -12.96
CA ARG A 97 9.35 12.39 -13.80
C ARG A 97 8.47 13.40 -14.54
N LEU A 98 7.31 12.96 -15.03
CA LEU A 98 6.34 13.86 -15.67
C LEU A 98 5.78 14.87 -14.67
N GLY A 99 5.46 14.44 -13.44
CA GLY A 99 5.02 15.30 -12.36
C GLY A 99 6.05 16.35 -11.95
N ASP A 100 7.35 16.05 -12.12
CA ASP A 100 8.42 17.03 -11.88
C ASP A 100 8.52 18.13 -12.94
N ARG A 101 8.03 17.87 -14.16
CA ARG A 101 8.21 18.76 -15.33
C ARG A 101 6.94 19.48 -15.75
N HIS A 102 5.77 18.96 -15.41
CA HIS A 102 4.48 19.48 -15.87
C HIS A 102 3.61 19.93 -14.68
N PRO A 103 2.55 20.72 -14.92
CA PRO A 103 1.57 21.07 -13.88
C PRO A 103 0.92 19.81 -13.32
N ARG A 104 1.17 19.51 -12.04
CA ARG A 104 0.76 18.26 -11.35
C ARG A 104 -0.75 18.09 -11.33
N ALA A 105 -1.50 19.14 -11.02
CA ALA A 105 -2.96 19.12 -10.97
C ALA A 105 -3.57 18.73 -12.33
N LYS A 106 -3.05 19.28 -13.43
CA LYS A 106 -3.53 18.97 -14.79
C LYS A 106 -3.21 17.53 -15.18
N LEU A 107 -1.99 17.06 -14.86
CA LEU A 107 -1.57 15.68 -15.13
C LEU A 107 -2.42 14.66 -14.36
N MET A 108 -2.67 14.93 -13.07
CA MET A 108 -3.53 14.10 -12.23
C MET A 108 -4.98 14.08 -12.70
N ALA A 109 -5.51 15.24 -13.13
CA ALA A 109 -6.87 15.32 -13.63
C ALA A 109 -7.04 14.55 -14.95
N SER A 110 -6.07 14.68 -15.89
CA SER A 110 -6.07 13.89 -17.13
C SER A 110 -6.00 12.38 -16.84
N ALA A 111 -5.19 11.99 -15.89
CA ALA A 111 -5.08 10.63 -15.42
C ALA A 111 -6.41 10.12 -14.82
N ALA A 112 -7.09 10.96 -14.03
CA ALA A 112 -8.40 10.64 -13.47
C ALA A 112 -9.46 10.41 -14.56
N VAL A 113 -9.44 11.20 -15.62
CA VAL A 113 -10.32 11.00 -16.79
C VAL A 113 -10.04 9.64 -17.45
N ILE A 114 -8.75 9.32 -17.66
CA ILE A 114 -8.35 8.05 -18.31
C ILE A 114 -8.85 6.85 -17.50
N TRP A 115 -8.57 6.78 -16.18
CA TRP A 115 -9.00 5.64 -15.39
C TRP A 115 -10.52 5.53 -15.32
N SER A 116 -11.21 6.66 -15.08
CA SER A 116 -12.67 6.68 -14.94
C SER A 116 -13.37 6.23 -16.22
N PHE A 117 -12.89 6.69 -17.36
CA PHE A 117 -13.41 6.27 -18.66
C PHE A 117 -13.11 4.78 -18.92
N ALA A 118 -11.90 4.33 -18.60
CA ALA A 118 -11.53 2.92 -18.74
C ALA A 118 -12.39 2.02 -17.81
N THR A 119 -12.64 2.44 -16.54
CA THR A 119 -13.53 1.71 -15.65
C THR A 119 -14.94 1.61 -16.23
N ALA A 120 -15.52 2.71 -16.69
CA ALA A 120 -16.85 2.69 -17.32
C ALA A 120 -16.87 1.81 -18.57
N LEU A 121 -15.79 1.81 -19.37
CA LEU A 121 -15.64 1.00 -20.58
C LEU A 121 -15.63 -0.51 -20.29
N THR A 122 -15.18 -0.93 -19.11
CA THR A 122 -15.27 -2.34 -18.66
C THR A 122 -16.72 -2.85 -18.69
N GLY A 123 -17.70 -2.00 -18.42
CA GLY A 123 -19.13 -2.33 -18.52
C GLY A 123 -19.62 -2.66 -19.93
N LEU A 124 -18.83 -2.37 -20.97
CA LEU A 124 -19.12 -2.67 -22.37
C LEU A 124 -18.33 -3.87 -22.90
N ALA A 125 -17.91 -4.77 -22.04
CA ALA A 125 -17.03 -5.90 -22.35
C ALA A 125 -17.52 -6.80 -23.50
N ASP A 126 -18.84 -7.00 -23.61
CA ASP A 126 -19.46 -7.78 -24.68
C ASP A 126 -19.24 -7.21 -26.07
N ARG A 127 -18.95 -5.93 -26.21
CA ARG A 127 -18.62 -5.26 -27.47
C ARG A 127 -17.23 -5.62 -28.01
N PHE A 128 -16.38 -6.24 -27.22
CA PHE A 128 -15.00 -6.60 -27.58
C PHE A 128 -14.86 -8.03 -28.15
N SER A 129 -15.96 -8.73 -28.43
CA SER A 129 -15.96 -10.09 -28.97
C SER A 129 -15.25 -10.25 -30.31
N PHE A 130 -15.00 -9.16 -31.04
CA PHE A 130 -14.27 -9.15 -32.30
C PHE A 130 -12.74 -9.28 -32.17
N MET A 131 -12.20 -9.13 -30.96
CA MET A 131 -10.76 -9.23 -30.75
C MET A 131 -10.27 -10.68 -30.88
N PRO A 132 -9.08 -10.91 -31.50
CA PRO A 132 -8.50 -12.24 -31.61
C PRO A 132 -8.06 -12.77 -30.26
N SER A 133 -8.20 -14.09 -30.05
CA SER A 133 -7.64 -14.78 -28.89
C SER A 133 -6.11 -14.87 -29.01
N LEU A 134 -5.42 -14.78 -27.85
CA LEU A 134 -3.99 -14.96 -27.75
C LEU A 134 -3.69 -16.29 -27.06
N ASN A 135 -2.91 -17.16 -27.73
CA ASN A 135 -2.43 -18.41 -27.17
C ASN A 135 -0.91 -18.34 -27.06
N LEU A 136 -0.40 -18.29 -25.85
CA LEU A 136 1.03 -18.29 -25.57
C LEU A 136 1.43 -19.59 -24.89
N HIS A 137 2.20 -20.42 -25.61
CA HIS A 137 2.74 -21.64 -25.03
C HIS A 137 4.07 -21.38 -24.33
N LEU A 138 4.16 -21.71 -23.04
CA LEU A 138 5.36 -21.60 -22.22
C LEU A 138 6.02 -22.98 -22.11
N PRO A 139 7.02 -23.30 -22.94
CA PRO A 139 7.56 -24.67 -23.02
C PRO A 139 8.27 -25.12 -21.75
N VAL A 140 8.83 -24.19 -20.95
CA VAL A 140 9.58 -24.50 -19.74
C VAL A 140 8.73 -25.16 -18.65
N ILE A 141 7.47 -24.74 -18.54
CA ILE A 141 6.52 -25.22 -17.52
C ILE A 141 5.33 -25.98 -18.15
N ASN A 142 5.37 -26.16 -19.45
CA ASN A 142 4.33 -26.84 -20.24
C ASN A 142 2.92 -26.29 -19.99
N ILE A 143 2.78 -24.97 -19.80
CA ILE A 143 1.52 -24.27 -19.61
C ILE A 143 1.20 -23.50 -20.88
N THR A 144 -0.03 -23.62 -21.37
CA THR A 144 -0.57 -22.77 -22.45
C THR A 144 -1.45 -21.70 -21.81
N LEU A 145 -1.01 -20.47 -21.89
CA LEU A 145 -1.81 -19.30 -21.53
C LEU A 145 -2.75 -18.98 -22.70
N ALA A 146 -4.00 -19.39 -22.58
CA ALA A 146 -5.04 -19.06 -23.55
C ALA A 146 -5.82 -17.86 -23.00
N ILE A 147 -5.80 -16.74 -23.68
CA ILE A 147 -6.53 -15.52 -23.33
C ILE A 147 -7.56 -15.28 -24.43
N SER A 148 -8.85 -15.24 -24.08
CA SER A 148 -9.90 -14.93 -25.04
C SER A 148 -9.77 -13.49 -25.54
N GLY A 149 -10.28 -13.18 -26.74
CA GLY A 149 -10.24 -11.82 -27.28
C GLY A 149 -10.93 -10.81 -26.36
N VAL A 150 -12.05 -11.19 -25.74
CA VAL A 150 -12.73 -10.35 -24.74
C VAL A 150 -11.85 -10.13 -23.51
N ALA A 151 -11.21 -11.16 -22.98
CA ALA A 151 -10.31 -11.05 -21.84
C ALA A 151 -9.09 -10.18 -22.16
N LEU A 152 -8.52 -10.32 -23.36
CA LEU A 152 -7.41 -9.47 -23.83
C LEU A 152 -7.80 -7.98 -23.88
N ALA A 153 -8.99 -7.68 -24.41
CA ALA A 153 -9.51 -6.31 -24.42
C ALA A 153 -9.73 -5.78 -22.99
N LEU A 154 -10.31 -6.59 -22.12
CA LEU A 154 -10.52 -6.22 -20.72
C LEU A 154 -9.18 -6.01 -19.98
N CYS A 155 -8.16 -6.82 -20.23
CA CYS A 155 -6.81 -6.60 -19.72
C CYS A 155 -6.23 -5.26 -20.19
N ALA A 156 -6.42 -4.90 -21.46
CA ALA A 156 -5.98 -3.60 -21.98
C ALA A 156 -6.73 -2.43 -21.32
N VAL A 157 -8.04 -2.55 -21.15
CA VAL A 157 -8.86 -1.55 -20.44
C VAL A 157 -8.41 -1.42 -18.97
N ARG A 158 -8.19 -2.53 -18.27
CA ARG A 158 -7.67 -2.52 -16.89
C ARG A 158 -6.25 -1.96 -16.80
N ALA A 159 -5.40 -2.20 -17.79
CA ALA A 159 -4.10 -1.55 -17.88
C ALA A 159 -4.23 -0.03 -18.00
N CYS A 160 -5.20 0.49 -18.77
CA CYS A 160 -5.49 1.93 -18.84
C CYS A 160 -5.95 2.50 -17.48
N VAL A 161 -6.73 1.73 -16.70
CA VAL A 161 -7.04 2.11 -15.29
C VAL A 161 -5.74 2.27 -14.51
N GLY A 162 -4.84 1.27 -14.56
CA GLY A 162 -3.55 1.32 -13.87
C GLY A 162 -2.66 2.49 -14.30
N VAL A 163 -2.70 2.90 -15.58
CA VAL A 163 -2.03 4.13 -16.10
C VAL A 163 -2.52 5.36 -15.34
N GLY A 164 -3.83 5.56 -15.25
CA GLY A 164 -4.42 6.72 -14.59
C GLY A 164 -4.13 6.74 -13.09
N GLU A 165 -4.30 5.61 -12.43
CA GLU A 165 -4.02 5.46 -11.00
C GLU A 165 -2.56 5.70 -10.64
N SER A 166 -1.63 5.24 -11.48
CA SER A 166 -0.19 5.42 -11.29
C SER A 166 0.21 6.90 -11.24
N ALA A 167 -0.32 7.71 -12.15
CA ALA A 167 -0.05 9.15 -12.17
C ALA A 167 -0.54 9.83 -10.89
N TYR A 168 -1.77 9.49 -10.49
CA TYR A 168 -2.38 10.07 -9.31
C TYR A 168 -1.62 9.74 -8.02
N SER A 169 -1.40 8.45 -7.75
CA SER A 169 -0.78 7.99 -6.49
C SER A 169 0.69 8.40 -6.36
N THR A 170 1.40 8.56 -7.48
CA THR A 170 2.81 8.98 -7.47
C THR A 170 2.95 10.47 -7.19
N ILE A 171 2.07 11.30 -7.75
CA ILE A 171 2.19 12.76 -7.69
C ILE A 171 1.57 13.34 -6.43
N THR A 172 0.46 12.78 -5.94
CA THR A 172 -0.33 13.35 -4.83
C THR A 172 0.47 13.58 -3.55
N PRO A 173 1.31 12.65 -3.06
CA PRO A 173 2.06 12.87 -1.82
C PRO A 173 2.99 14.09 -1.89
N SER A 174 3.64 14.33 -3.04
CA SER A 174 4.50 15.49 -3.25
C SER A 174 3.70 16.80 -3.27
N LEU A 175 2.50 16.78 -3.87
CA LEU A 175 1.61 17.95 -3.89
C LEU A 175 1.09 18.28 -2.48
N ILE A 176 0.71 17.27 -1.68
CA ILE A 176 0.31 17.47 -0.27
C ILE A 176 1.47 18.05 0.54
N ALA A 177 2.70 17.60 0.30
CA ALA A 177 3.89 18.12 0.99
C ALA A 177 4.13 19.63 0.73
N ASP A 178 3.75 20.14 -0.45
CA ASP A 178 3.84 21.56 -0.77
C ASP A 178 2.70 22.40 -0.18
N PHE A 179 1.54 21.78 0.13
CA PHE A 179 0.43 22.47 0.80
C PHE A 179 0.58 22.58 2.32
N PHE A 180 1.38 21.69 2.94
CA PHE A 180 1.46 21.60 4.41
C PHE A 180 2.90 21.77 4.92
N PRO A 181 3.11 22.61 5.94
CA PRO A 181 4.42 22.78 6.55
C PRO A 181 4.91 21.47 7.20
N PRO A 182 6.25 21.29 7.38
CA PRO A 182 6.84 20.02 7.85
C PRO A 182 6.18 19.42 9.08
N HIS A 183 5.81 20.25 10.07
CA HIS A 183 5.19 19.79 11.32
C HIS A 183 3.74 19.29 11.18
N ARG A 184 3.03 19.57 10.07
CA ARG A 184 1.67 19.07 9.78
C ARG A 184 1.60 18.10 8.60
N ARG A 185 2.70 17.96 7.86
CA ARG A 185 2.79 17.12 6.66
C ARG A 185 2.43 15.65 6.95
N ALA A 186 2.96 15.09 8.04
CA ALA A 186 2.65 13.71 8.44
C ALA A 186 1.16 13.49 8.72
N THR A 187 0.50 14.44 9.41
CA THR A 187 -0.95 14.37 9.67
C THR A 187 -1.76 14.47 8.37
N ALA A 188 -1.39 15.37 7.46
CA ALA A 188 -2.08 15.51 6.17
C ALA A 188 -1.95 14.25 5.30
N LEU A 189 -0.75 13.67 5.22
CA LEU A 189 -0.52 12.40 4.54
C LEU A 189 -1.27 11.25 5.22
N GLY A 190 -1.36 11.25 6.55
CA GLY A 190 -2.14 10.27 7.31
C GLY A 190 -3.62 10.31 6.96
N VAL A 191 -4.23 11.50 6.85
CA VAL A 191 -5.62 11.68 6.40
C VAL A 191 -5.80 11.16 4.96
N PHE A 192 -4.88 11.50 4.07
CA PHE A 192 -4.88 11.01 2.69
C PHE A 192 -4.82 9.48 2.63
N GLN A 193 -3.94 8.86 3.42
CA GLN A 193 -3.76 7.41 3.47
C GLN A 193 -4.94 6.67 4.15
N ALA A 194 -5.66 7.32 5.06
CA ALA A 194 -6.85 6.72 5.69
C ALA A 194 -7.99 6.46 4.68
N ALA A 195 -8.01 7.15 3.55
CA ALA A 195 -8.95 6.90 2.45
C ALA A 195 -8.78 5.50 1.82
N ILE A 196 -7.57 4.91 1.91
CA ILE A 196 -7.25 3.60 1.30
C ILE A 196 -8.08 2.46 1.90
N PRO A 197 -7.97 2.14 3.21
CA PRO A 197 -8.74 1.03 3.78
C PRO A 197 -10.25 1.27 3.73
N MET A 198 -10.69 2.52 3.82
CA MET A 198 -12.11 2.87 3.69
C MET A 198 -12.62 2.63 2.27
N GLY A 199 -11.88 3.08 1.25
CA GLY A 199 -12.23 2.87 -0.15
C GLY A 199 -12.20 1.38 -0.52
N PHE A 200 -11.21 0.65 -0.01
CA PHE A 200 -11.10 -0.80 -0.21
C PHE A 200 -12.32 -1.55 0.34
N ALA A 201 -12.71 -1.29 1.58
CA ALA A 201 -13.85 -1.94 2.21
C ALA A 201 -15.19 -1.56 1.57
N LEU A 202 -15.40 -0.26 1.33
CA LEU A 202 -16.63 0.23 0.71
C LEU A 202 -16.72 -0.13 -0.78
N GLY A 203 -15.61 -0.37 -1.45
CA GLY A 203 -15.59 -0.82 -2.83
C GLY A 203 -16.24 -2.18 -3.01
N PHE A 204 -16.02 -3.13 -2.09
CA PHE A 204 -16.74 -4.39 -2.07
C PHE A 204 -18.25 -4.17 -1.88
N VAL A 205 -18.62 -3.39 -0.86
CA VAL A 205 -20.04 -3.13 -0.56
C VAL A 205 -20.74 -2.43 -1.72
N ILE A 206 -20.16 -1.35 -2.23
CA ILE A 206 -20.75 -0.55 -3.32
C ILE A 206 -20.79 -1.38 -4.61
N GLY A 207 -19.70 -2.06 -4.96
CA GLY A 207 -19.63 -2.92 -6.14
C GLY A 207 -20.67 -4.02 -6.11
N GLY A 208 -20.80 -4.75 -4.99
CA GLY A 208 -21.78 -5.80 -4.79
C GLY A 208 -23.23 -5.32 -4.82
N VAL A 209 -23.52 -4.21 -4.11
CA VAL A 209 -24.87 -3.61 -4.08
C VAL A 209 -25.29 -3.10 -5.46
N LEU A 210 -24.41 -2.37 -6.15
CA LEU A 210 -24.70 -1.89 -7.51
C LEU A 210 -24.91 -3.05 -8.48
N ALA A 211 -24.09 -4.11 -8.37
CA ALA A 211 -24.25 -5.28 -9.22
C ALA A 211 -25.56 -6.02 -8.95
N HIS A 212 -26.00 -6.09 -7.70
CA HIS A 212 -27.27 -6.72 -7.34
C HIS A 212 -28.49 -6.00 -7.97
N PHE A 213 -28.52 -4.66 -7.91
CA PHE A 213 -29.67 -3.89 -8.39
C PHE A 213 -29.64 -3.61 -9.89
N PHE A 214 -28.47 -3.41 -10.48
CA PHE A 214 -28.32 -2.92 -11.86
C PHE A 214 -27.50 -3.86 -12.75
N GLY A 215 -26.97 -4.95 -12.20
CA GLY A 215 -26.03 -5.83 -12.89
C GLY A 215 -24.60 -5.30 -12.90
N TRP A 216 -23.63 -6.20 -13.10
CA TRP A 216 -22.20 -5.89 -13.02
C TRP A 216 -21.74 -4.84 -14.07
N ARG A 217 -22.36 -4.81 -15.27
CA ARG A 217 -22.04 -3.84 -16.32
C ARG A 217 -22.30 -2.41 -15.88
N VAL A 218 -23.49 -2.18 -15.32
CA VAL A 218 -23.90 -0.86 -14.84
C VAL A 218 -23.10 -0.48 -13.59
N ALA A 219 -22.72 -1.43 -12.76
CA ALA A 219 -21.86 -1.18 -11.60
C ALA A 219 -20.54 -0.51 -12.01
N PHE A 220 -19.85 -1.03 -13.04
CA PHE A 220 -18.65 -0.39 -13.58
C PHE A 220 -18.90 1.00 -14.15
N MET A 221 -20.00 1.18 -14.89
CA MET A 221 -20.34 2.49 -15.44
C MET A 221 -20.61 3.52 -14.34
N LEU A 222 -21.37 3.14 -13.32
CA LEU A 222 -21.72 4.04 -12.22
C LEU A 222 -20.51 4.39 -11.34
N VAL A 223 -19.59 3.45 -11.11
CA VAL A 223 -18.38 3.72 -10.32
C VAL A 223 -17.38 4.57 -11.10
N GLY A 224 -17.34 4.49 -12.42
CA GLY A 224 -16.51 5.38 -13.24
C GLY A 224 -16.94 6.85 -13.23
N VAL A 225 -18.24 7.15 -13.12
CA VAL A 225 -18.75 8.53 -13.17
C VAL A 225 -18.22 9.47 -12.09
N PRO A 226 -18.18 9.10 -10.78
CA PRO A 226 -17.62 9.97 -9.76
C PRO A 226 -16.17 10.37 -9.98
N GLY A 227 -15.37 9.50 -10.60
CA GLY A 227 -13.99 9.82 -10.97
C GLY A 227 -13.90 10.94 -12.00
N LEU A 228 -14.81 11.03 -12.97
CA LEU A 228 -14.88 12.14 -13.93
C LEU A 228 -15.21 13.47 -13.22
N LEU A 229 -16.13 13.43 -12.24
CA LEU A 229 -16.47 14.63 -11.44
C LEU A 229 -15.27 15.11 -10.64
N THR A 230 -14.53 14.19 -10.03
CA THR A 230 -13.33 14.54 -9.27
C THR A 230 -12.18 15.01 -10.16
N ALA A 231 -12.08 14.53 -11.39
CA ALA A 231 -11.13 15.06 -12.37
C ALA A 231 -11.31 16.56 -12.60
N VAL A 232 -12.57 17.05 -12.67
CA VAL A 232 -12.86 18.48 -12.78
C VAL A 232 -12.45 19.23 -11.53
N LEU A 233 -12.66 18.65 -10.33
CA LEU A 233 -12.23 19.28 -9.07
C LEU A 233 -10.70 19.38 -9.00
N VAL A 234 -9.99 18.33 -9.38
CA VAL A 234 -8.50 18.31 -9.43
C VAL A 234 -7.98 19.30 -10.47
N TRP A 235 -8.61 19.38 -11.66
CA TRP A 235 -8.22 20.33 -12.69
C TRP A 235 -8.28 21.79 -12.23
N ARG A 236 -9.24 22.11 -11.33
CA ARG A 236 -9.42 23.45 -10.77
C ARG A 236 -8.54 23.73 -9.56
N LEU A 237 -7.76 22.75 -9.07
CA LEU A 237 -6.84 22.98 -7.95
C LEU A 237 -5.74 23.99 -8.35
N ARG A 238 -5.56 25.00 -7.50
CA ARG A 238 -4.44 25.94 -7.61
C ARG A 238 -3.20 25.27 -7.01
N GLU A 239 -2.25 25.00 -7.87
CA GLU A 239 -1.00 24.34 -7.48
C GLU A 239 -0.08 25.33 -6.75
N PRO A 240 0.43 25.01 -5.55
CA PRO A 240 1.43 25.81 -4.88
C PRO A 240 2.76 25.75 -5.62
N ALA A 241 3.62 26.75 -5.40
CA ALA A 241 4.99 26.67 -5.87
C ALA A 241 5.68 25.44 -5.26
N ARG A 242 6.55 24.79 -6.04
CA ARG A 242 7.28 23.62 -5.56
C ARG A 242 8.22 24.01 -4.42
N GLY A 243 8.16 23.24 -3.31
CA GLY A 243 8.93 23.52 -2.12
C GLY A 243 8.51 24.80 -1.37
N ALA A 244 7.30 25.34 -1.64
CA ALA A 244 6.82 26.58 -1.01
C ALA A 244 6.95 26.53 0.52
N THR A 245 6.57 25.44 1.14
CA THR A 245 6.64 25.27 2.60
C THR A 245 8.05 25.00 3.12
N GLU A 246 8.99 24.57 2.29
CA GLU A 246 10.40 24.40 2.64
C GLU A 246 11.17 25.72 2.55
N THR A 247 10.85 26.54 1.55
CA THR A 247 11.43 27.88 1.39
C THR A 247 11.03 28.79 2.53
N GLU A 248 9.77 28.76 2.99
CA GLU A 248 9.31 29.52 4.16
C GLU A 248 9.98 29.04 5.45
N ALA A 249 10.17 27.73 5.64
CA ALA A 249 10.88 27.18 6.79
C ALA A 249 12.37 27.54 6.78
N HIS A 250 13.01 27.59 5.60
CA HIS A 250 14.40 28.02 5.45
C HIS A 250 14.54 29.53 5.66
N ALA A 251 13.63 30.35 5.17
CA ALA A 251 13.64 31.79 5.37
C ALA A 251 13.52 32.14 6.87
N SER A 252 12.60 31.49 7.59
CA SER A 252 12.46 31.67 9.04
C SER A 252 13.69 31.20 9.83
N SER A 253 14.36 30.13 9.40
CA SER A 253 15.59 29.64 10.04
C SER A 253 16.80 30.54 9.73
N LEU A 254 16.85 31.16 8.57
CA LEU A 254 17.91 32.13 8.21
C LEU A 254 17.74 33.44 8.96
N GLU A 255 16.51 33.93 9.21
CA GLU A 255 16.25 35.07 10.08
C GLU A 255 16.68 34.79 11.54
N GLU A 256 16.49 33.57 12.02
CA GLU A 256 16.89 33.12 13.35
C GLU A 256 18.42 32.99 13.48
N VAL A 257 19.11 32.50 12.44
CA VAL A 257 20.58 32.40 12.38
C VAL A 257 21.21 33.78 12.23
N ALA A 258 20.58 34.73 11.55
CA ALA A 258 21.05 36.10 11.44
C ALA A 258 20.94 36.87 12.78
N ALA A 259 20.09 36.41 13.71
CA ALA A 259 19.93 36.98 15.04
C ALA A 259 20.84 36.32 16.11
N ALA A 260 21.55 35.22 15.80
CA ALA A 260 22.45 34.52 16.71
C ALA A 260 23.92 34.94 16.47
N PRO A 261 24.77 35.04 17.53
CA PRO A 261 26.19 35.35 17.38
C PRO A 261 26.88 34.27 16.54
N ALA A 262 27.69 34.70 15.57
CA ALA A 262 28.30 33.88 14.53
C ALA A 262 29.16 32.73 15.06
N GLU A 263 28.60 31.51 15.11
CA GLU A 263 29.36 30.31 14.92
C GLU A 263 29.17 29.85 13.46
N ALA A 264 30.29 29.66 12.77
CA ALA A 264 30.31 29.36 11.34
C ALA A 264 29.48 28.11 11.02
N PRO A 265 28.50 28.20 10.11
CA PRO A 265 27.72 27.04 9.73
C PRO A 265 28.62 26.01 9.04
N ARG A 266 28.73 24.82 9.61
CA ARG A 266 29.30 23.68 8.90
C ARG A 266 28.44 23.43 7.67
N SER A 267 28.98 23.74 6.49
CA SER A 267 28.35 23.43 5.20
C SER A 267 27.92 21.97 5.17
N PRO A 268 26.66 21.66 4.74
CA PRO A 268 26.28 20.28 4.51
C PRO A 268 27.23 19.72 3.43
N ASP A 269 27.88 18.61 3.75
CA ASP A 269 28.75 17.89 2.83
C ASP A 269 28.06 17.69 1.47
N SER A 270 28.44 18.51 0.49
CA SER A 270 27.99 18.45 -0.90
C SER A 270 28.65 17.29 -1.70
N SER A 271 29.40 16.42 -1.02
CA SER A 271 30.15 15.32 -1.65
C SER A 271 29.31 14.14 -2.16
N GLY A 272 27.96 14.19 -2.07
CA GLY A 272 27.06 13.10 -2.50
C GLY A 272 26.20 13.37 -3.73
N ALA A 273 26.36 14.53 -4.41
CA ALA A 273 25.43 14.94 -5.48
C ALA A 273 25.56 14.19 -6.82
N ASN A 274 26.52 13.25 -6.98
CA ASN A 274 26.80 12.56 -8.26
C ASN A 274 26.81 11.04 -8.20
N GLU A 275 26.16 10.42 -7.21
CA GLU A 275 25.99 8.94 -7.27
C GLU A 275 24.97 8.60 -8.37
N SER A 276 25.38 7.76 -9.33
CA SER A 276 24.46 7.32 -10.38
C SER A 276 23.26 6.57 -9.75
N THR A 277 22.05 6.82 -10.27
CA THR A 277 20.81 6.16 -9.81
C THR A 277 20.95 4.65 -9.72
N LEU A 278 21.65 4.04 -10.68
CA LEU A 278 21.91 2.59 -10.71
C LEU A 278 22.75 2.12 -9.52
N ARG A 279 23.78 2.90 -9.13
CA ARG A 279 24.61 2.58 -7.97
C ARG A 279 23.83 2.66 -6.67
N THR A 280 22.94 3.65 -6.55
CA THR A 280 22.03 3.79 -5.39
C THR A 280 21.07 2.61 -5.31
N VAL A 281 20.43 2.22 -6.42
CA VAL A 281 19.56 1.04 -6.48
C VAL A 281 20.31 -0.22 -6.08
N TRP A 282 21.52 -0.44 -6.63
CA TRP A 282 22.33 -1.61 -6.29
C TRP A 282 22.71 -1.64 -4.81
N ARG A 283 23.04 -0.49 -4.21
CA ARG A 283 23.35 -0.37 -2.78
C ARG A 283 22.13 -0.74 -1.91
N ILE A 284 20.91 -0.30 -2.27
CA ILE A 284 19.69 -0.65 -1.58
C ILE A 284 19.45 -2.17 -1.68
N LEU A 285 19.52 -2.74 -2.87
CA LEU A 285 19.36 -4.18 -3.13
C LEU A 285 20.43 -5.03 -2.40
N SER A 286 21.60 -4.48 -2.12
CA SER A 286 22.66 -5.14 -1.36
C SER A 286 22.48 -5.04 0.16
N THR A 287 21.51 -4.24 0.65
CA THR A 287 21.24 -4.09 2.08
C THR A 287 20.41 -5.28 2.56
N ARG A 288 21.01 -6.14 3.38
CA ARG A 288 20.41 -7.43 3.80
C ARG A 288 19.07 -7.27 4.49
N ASP A 289 18.96 -6.36 5.45
CA ASP A 289 17.73 -6.15 6.21
C ASP A 289 16.61 -5.63 5.30
N TRP A 290 16.93 -4.74 4.37
CA TRP A 290 16.00 -4.26 3.36
C TRP A 290 15.54 -5.37 2.42
N LEU A 291 16.48 -6.17 1.89
CA LEU A 291 16.19 -7.24 0.94
C LEU A 291 15.31 -8.32 1.57
N VAL A 292 15.68 -8.79 2.78
CA VAL A 292 14.95 -9.85 3.48
C VAL A 292 13.56 -9.37 3.91
N SER A 293 13.44 -8.14 4.41
CA SER A 293 12.14 -7.58 4.77
C SER A 293 11.24 -7.37 3.56
N THR A 294 11.78 -6.84 2.45
CA THR A 294 11.03 -6.66 1.20
C THR A 294 10.59 -8.00 0.63
N ALA A 295 11.46 -9.02 0.58
CA ALA A 295 11.09 -10.36 0.13
C ALA A 295 10.01 -11.02 1.03
N GLY A 296 10.14 -10.88 2.36
CA GLY A 296 9.14 -11.37 3.31
C GLY A 296 7.79 -10.68 3.12
N TYR A 297 7.80 -9.37 2.92
CA TYR A 297 6.57 -8.62 2.70
C TYR A 297 5.97 -8.87 1.31
N THR A 298 6.79 -9.13 0.28
CA THR A 298 6.34 -9.57 -1.04
C THR A 298 5.56 -10.89 -0.97
N ALA A 299 6.05 -11.85 -0.19
CA ALA A 299 5.32 -13.10 0.04
C ALA A 299 4.01 -12.87 0.82
N LEU A 300 3.99 -11.95 1.80
CA LEU A 300 2.77 -11.54 2.49
C LEU A 300 1.76 -10.89 1.54
N THR A 301 2.21 -9.95 0.69
CA THR A 301 1.33 -9.28 -0.29
C THR A 301 0.82 -10.25 -1.35
N ALA A 302 1.57 -11.31 -1.69
CA ALA A 302 1.08 -12.37 -2.55
C ALA A 302 -0.12 -13.11 -1.93
N ALA A 303 -0.10 -13.40 -0.63
CA ALA A 303 -1.24 -13.99 0.06
C ALA A 303 -2.42 -13.01 0.12
N LEU A 304 -2.18 -11.74 0.47
CA LEU A 304 -3.22 -10.71 0.52
C LEU A 304 -3.85 -10.46 -0.85
N GLY A 305 -3.06 -10.38 -1.92
CA GLY A 305 -3.54 -10.16 -3.28
C GLY A 305 -4.40 -11.32 -3.79
N ALA A 306 -3.99 -12.55 -3.51
CA ALA A 306 -4.78 -13.73 -3.82
C ALA A 306 -6.17 -13.66 -3.16
N PHE A 307 -6.24 -13.38 -1.85
CA PHE A 307 -7.51 -13.24 -1.16
C PHE A 307 -8.32 -12.02 -1.61
N ALA A 308 -7.68 -10.88 -1.85
CA ALA A 308 -8.37 -9.66 -2.26
C ALA A 308 -9.17 -9.85 -3.56
N THR A 309 -8.66 -10.65 -4.50
CA THR A 309 -9.33 -10.95 -5.76
C THR A 309 -10.35 -12.09 -5.64
N TRP A 310 -9.99 -13.14 -4.93
CA TRP A 310 -10.69 -14.42 -5.03
C TRP A 310 -11.62 -14.72 -3.86
N ALA A 311 -11.54 -13.97 -2.74
CA ALA A 311 -12.35 -14.28 -1.55
C ALA A 311 -13.86 -14.24 -1.83
N ILE A 312 -14.36 -13.26 -2.60
CA ILE A 312 -15.79 -13.18 -2.94
C ILE A 312 -16.20 -14.40 -3.77
N VAL A 313 -15.42 -14.74 -4.80
CA VAL A 313 -15.73 -15.87 -5.68
C VAL A 313 -15.77 -17.18 -4.89
N VAL A 314 -14.85 -17.38 -3.93
CA VAL A 314 -14.85 -18.55 -3.05
C VAL A 314 -16.06 -18.56 -2.12
N LEU A 315 -16.39 -17.45 -1.48
CA LEU A 315 -17.55 -17.35 -0.60
C LEU A 315 -18.85 -17.64 -1.34
N VAL A 316 -18.97 -17.21 -2.59
CA VAL A 316 -20.19 -17.44 -3.40
C VAL A 316 -20.18 -18.85 -3.99
N ARG A 317 -19.13 -19.21 -4.72
CA ARG A 317 -19.09 -20.45 -5.52
C ARG A 317 -18.86 -21.71 -4.68
N ASP A 318 -17.93 -21.63 -3.72
CA ASP A 318 -17.47 -22.79 -2.97
C ASP A 318 -18.14 -22.91 -1.59
N LYS A 319 -18.57 -21.78 -0.98
CA LYS A 319 -19.25 -21.76 0.34
C LYS A 319 -20.77 -21.48 0.23
N GLY A 320 -21.31 -21.20 -0.97
CA GLY A 320 -22.74 -21.02 -1.22
C GLY A 320 -23.35 -19.74 -0.63
N MET A 321 -22.53 -18.73 -0.32
CA MET A 321 -23.04 -17.44 0.18
C MET A 321 -23.63 -16.63 -0.98
N ASP A 322 -24.69 -15.86 -0.70
CA ASP A 322 -25.19 -14.87 -1.66
C ASP A 322 -24.11 -13.80 -1.96
N GLU A 323 -24.00 -13.39 -3.23
CA GLU A 323 -22.93 -12.50 -3.70
C GLU A 323 -22.96 -11.14 -2.99
N THR A 324 -24.13 -10.56 -2.76
CA THR A 324 -24.29 -9.29 -2.04
C THR A 324 -23.88 -9.44 -0.58
N SER A 325 -24.32 -10.52 0.07
CA SER A 325 -23.96 -10.83 1.44
C SER A 325 -22.46 -11.07 1.60
N ALA A 326 -21.81 -11.76 0.65
CA ALA A 326 -20.38 -11.99 0.63
C ALA A 326 -19.59 -10.66 0.52
N ASN A 327 -20.03 -9.77 -0.36
CA ASN A 327 -19.43 -8.45 -0.55
C ASN A 327 -19.55 -7.57 0.71
N ILE A 328 -20.73 -7.49 1.32
CA ILE A 328 -20.95 -6.72 2.54
C ILE A 328 -20.14 -7.29 3.69
N THR A 329 -20.16 -8.62 3.87
CA THR A 329 -19.44 -9.29 4.94
C THR A 329 -17.93 -9.09 4.82
N LEU A 330 -17.36 -9.28 3.62
CA LEU A 330 -15.94 -9.10 3.39
C LEU A 330 -15.54 -7.62 3.53
N GLY A 331 -16.37 -6.70 3.06
CA GLY A 331 -16.14 -5.26 3.26
C GLY A 331 -16.07 -4.87 4.73
N VAL A 332 -17.03 -5.32 5.55
CA VAL A 332 -17.03 -5.07 6.99
C VAL A 332 -15.84 -5.73 7.68
N ILE A 333 -15.54 -6.99 7.36
CA ILE A 333 -14.37 -7.69 7.91
C ILE A 333 -13.10 -6.95 7.56
N THR A 334 -12.90 -6.56 6.31
CA THR A 334 -11.69 -5.87 5.86
C THR A 334 -11.50 -4.54 6.58
N LEU A 335 -12.58 -3.76 6.78
CA LEU A 335 -12.53 -2.50 7.50
C LEU A 335 -12.12 -2.70 8.97
N LEU A 336 -12.85 -3.55 9.68
CA LEU A 336 -12.66 -3.73 11.12
C LEU A 336 -11.36 -4.49 11.43
N ALA A 337 -11.10 -5.60 10.74
CA ALA A 337 -9.91 -6.40 10.93
C ALA A 337 -8.65 -5.69 10.45
N GLY A 338 -8.72 -4.98 9.31
CA GLY A 338 -7.62 -4.18 8.78
C GLY A 338 -7.22 -3.04 9.73
N ALA A 339 -8.19 -2.31 10.26
CA ALA A 339 -7.93 -1.27 11.27
C ALA A 339 -7.34 -1.87 12.54
N THR A 340 -7.98 -2.91 13.11
CA THR A 340 -7.52 -3.58 14.33
C THR A 340 -6.10 -4.13 14.16
N GLY A 341 -5.81 -4.79 13.04
CA GLY A 341 -4.50 -5.34 12.73
C GLY A 341 -3.44 -4.26 12.60
N THR A 342 -3.68 -3.23 11.81
CA THR A 342 -2.69 -2.17 11.56
C THR A 342 -2.35 -1.38 12.82
N PHE A 343 -3.37 -0.90 13.57
CA PHE A 343 -3.13 -0.14 14.81
C PHE A 343 -2.60 -1.03 15.93
N GLY A 344 -3.19 -2.22 16.11
CA GLY A 344 -2.75 -3.18 17.10
C GLY A 344 -1.32 -3.68 16.82
N GLY A 345 -0.98 -3.90 15.56
CA GLY A 345 0.35 -4.30 15.11
C GLY A 345 1.41 -3.25 15.39
N GLY A 346 1.13 -1.98 15.13
CA GLY A 346 2.01 -0.86 15.47
C GLY A 346 2.24 -0.76 16.98
N TRP A 347 1.16 -0.74 17.76
CA TRP A 347 1.24 -0.71 19.22
C TRP A 347 2.03 -1.91 19.81
N LEU A 348 1.77 -3.12 19.31
CA LEU A 348 2.47 -4.33 19.74
C LEU A 348 3.96 -4.25 19.39
N ALA A 349 4.28 -3.80 18.19
CA ALA A 349 5.64 -3.69 17.69
C ALA A 349 6.46 -2.70 18.55
N ASP A 350 5.91 -1.54 18.88
CA ASP A 350 6.57 -0.54 19.73
C ASP A 350 6.77 -1.07 21.15
N ARG A 351 5.78 -1.78 21.71
CA ARG A 351 5.89 -2.38 23.03
C ARG A 351 6.97 -3.47 23.10
N VAL A 352 7.12 -4.26 22.03
CA VAL A 352 8.16 -5.28 21.95
C VAL A 352 9.52 -4.64 21.67
N ALA A 353 9.58 -3.56 20.88
CA ALA A 353 10.79 -2.80 20.56
C ALA A 353 11.44 -2.19 21.81
N ALA A 354 10.64 -1.79 22.79
CA ALA A 354 11.15 -1.34 24.08
C ALA A 354 12.00 -2.41 24.82
N ARG A 355 11.88 -3.69 24.46
CA ARG A 355 12.57 -4.82 25.11
C ARG A 355 13.52 -5.58 24.20
N ARG A 356 13.32 -5.54 22.87
CA ARG A 356 14.07 -6.35 21.90
C ARG A 356 14.45 -5.50 20.67
N HIS A 357 15.69 -5.56 20.24
CA HIS A 357 16.20 -4.83 19.09
C HIS A 357 15.65 -5.32 17.74
N ASN A 358 15.24 -6.59 17.66
CA ASN A 358 14.68 -7.23 16.45
C ASN A 358 13.13 -7.33 16.50
N ALA A 359 12.50 -6.45 17.27
CA ALA A 359 11.07 -6.50 17.56
C ALA A 359 10.20 -6.45 16.30
N TYR A 360 10.49 -5.54 15.38
CA TYR A 360 9.69 -5.36 14.18
C TYR A 360 9.69 -6.62 13.29
N PHE A 361 10.85 -7.21 13.05
CA PHE A 361 10.94 -8.49 12.34
C PHE A 361 10.21 -9.61 13.08
N LEU A 362 10.33 -9.66 14.39
CA LEU A 362 9.71 -10.70 15.22
C LEU A 362 8.18 -10.59 15.20
N VAL A 363 7.64 -9.38 15.30
CA VAL A 363 6.18 -9.15 15.22
C VAL A 363 5.66 -9.55 13.83
N CYS A 364 6.33 -9.18 12.74
CA CYS A 364 5.98 -9.64 11.40
C CYS A 364 6.02 -11.17 11.29
N ALA A 365 7.07 -11.82 11.80
CA ALA A 365 7.20 -13.27 11.75
C ALA A 365 6.11 -14.01 12.54
N VAL A 366 5.83 -13.55 13.76
CA VAL A 366 4.82 -14.19 14.63
C VAL A 366 3.42 -13.96 14.10
N SER A 367 3.10 -12.75 13.62
CA SER A 367 1.78 -12.47 13.07
C SER A 367 1.51 -13.25 11.77
N THR A 368 2.50 -13.37 10.86
CA THR A 368 2.36 -14.17 9.64
C THR A 368 2.27 -15.67 9.96
N LEU A 369 3.05 -16.18 10.91
CA LEU A 369 2.94 -17.57 11.38
C LEU A 369 1.56 -17.88 11.97
N ALA A 370 1.10 -17.02 12.89
CA ALA A 370 -0.21 -17.16 13.51
C ALA A 370 -1.34 -17.04 12.47
N GLY A 371 -1.14 -16.25 11.40
CA GLY A 371 -2.08 -16.08 10.31
C GLY A 371 -2.29 -17.33 9.44
N ILE A 372 -1.34 -18.27 9.40
CA ILE A 372 -1.46 -19.48 8.58
C ILE A 372 -2.69 -20.32 9.01
N VAL A 373 -2.87 -20.52 10.32
CA VAL A 373 -3.96 -21.39 10.85
C VAL A 373 -5.34 -20.83 10.48
N PRO A 374 -5.70 -19.57 10.78
CA PRO A 374 -7.01 -19.06 10.38
C PRO A 374 -7.15 -18.97 8.86
N THR A 375 -6.08 -18.72 8.10
CA THR A 375 -6.12 -18.75 6.64
C THR A 375 -6.49 -20.15 6.11
N LEU A 376 -5.93 -21.21 6.67
CA LEU A 376 -6.35 -22.57 6.37
C LEU A 376 -7.79 -22.83 6.83
N GLY A 377 -8.20 -22.32 7.99
CA GLY A 377 -9.57 -22.42 8.47
C GLY A 377 -10.61 -21.83 7.51
N VAL A 378 -10.29 -20.70 6.85
CA VAL A 378 -11.15 -20.12 5.79
C VAL A 378 -11.33 -21.08 4.63
N LEU A 379 -10.28 -21.76 4.20
CA LEU A 379 -10.30 -22.64 3.04
C LEU A 379 -10.99 -23.97 3.33
N VAL A 380 -10.74 -24.55 4.50
CA VAL A 380 -11.18 -25.92 4.86
C VAL A 380 -12.59 -25.93 5.45
N ALA A 381 -12.97 -24.92 6.26
CA ALA A 381 -14.26 -24.94 6.93
C ALA A 381 -15.42 -24.59 5.99
N ASP A 382 -16.50 -25.38 6.03
CA ASP A 382 -17.74 -25.10 5.28
C ASP A 382 -18.79 -24.35 6.10
N ASP A 383 -18.71 -24.40 7.44
CA ASP A 383 -19.62 -23.68 8.33
C ASP A 383 -19.21 -22.20 8.47
N ALA A 384 -20.16 -21.30 8.18
CA ALA A 384 -19.98 -19.85 8.32
C ALA A 384 -19.56 -19.44 9.73
N ARG A 385 -19.98 -20.17 10.75
CA ARG A 385 -19.60 -19.92 12.15
C ARG A 385 -18.10 -20.14 12.41
N ILE A 386 -17.41 -20.83 11.50
CA ILE A 386 -15.97 -21.10 11.59
C ILE A 386 -15.22 -20.24 10.58
N TYR A 387 -15.58 -20.27 9.28
CA TYR A 387 -14.78 -19.54 8.29
C TYR A 387 -14.88 -18.03 8.41
N LEU A 388 -16.00 -17.43 8.89
CA LEU A 388 -16.08 -15.98 9.07
C LEU A 388 -15.19 -15.47 10.20
N PRO A 389 -15.18 -16.03 11.43
CA PRO A 389 -14.20 -15.67 12.43
C PRO A 389 -12.75 -15.92 11.99
N CYS A 390 -12.51 -17.03 11.26
CA CYS A 390 -11.20 -17.30 10.68
C CYS A 390 -10.79 -16.22 9.67
N THR A 391 -11.71 -15.72 8.82
CA THR A 391 -11.45 -14.62 7.89
C THR A 391 -11.09 -13.35 8.64
N PHE A 392 -11.86 -12.99 9.68
CA PHE A 392 -11.56 -11.82 10.50
C PHE A 392 -10.20 -11.93 11.15
N LEU A 393 -9.87 -13.07 11.76
CA LEU A 393 -8.59 -13.28 12.43
C LEU A 393 -7.42 -13.32 11.44
N ALA A 394 -7.58 -13.97 10.27
CA ALA A 394 -6.57 -13.99 9.23
C ALA A 394 -6.25 -12.56 8.76
N VAL A 395 -7.25 -11.77 8.37
CA VAL A 395 -7.07 -10.39 7.93
C VAL A 395 -6.41 -9.57 9.04
N THR A 396 -6.85 -9.66 10.30
CA THR A 396 -6.24 -8.95 11.43
C THR A 396 -4.76 -9.27 11.56
N LEU A 397 -4.39 -10.55 11.54
CA LEU A 397 -3.00 -10.99 11.71
C LEU A 397 -2.11 -10.58 10.53
N LEU A 398 -2.61 -10.64 9.32
CA LEU A 398 -1.88 -10.20 8.13
C LEU A 398 -1.62 -8.69 8.15
N PHE A 399 -2.62 -7.90 8.51
CA PHE A 399 -2.48 -6.44 8.63
C PHE A 399 -1.62 -5.99 9.83
N THR A 400 -1.44 -6.85 10.84
CA THR A 400 -0.52 -6.60 11.96
C THR A 400 0.92 -6.35 11.51
N SER A 401 1.33 -6.90 10.36
CA SER A 401 2.67 -6.69 9.80
C SER A 401 2.87 -5.34 9.13
N ASN A 402 1.82 -4.57 8.81
CA ASN A 402 1.94 -3.34 8.01
C ASN A 402 2.83 -2.28 8.68
N ALA A 403 2.51 -1.86 9.90
CA ALA A 403 3.25 -0.81 10.59
C ALA A 403 4.71 -1.23 10.90
N PRO A 404 4.98 -2.40 11.51
CA PRO A 404 6.35 -2.82 11.79
C PRO A 404 7.18 -3.03 10.53
N PHE A 405 6.60 -3.52 9.43
CA PHE A 405 7.31 -3.63 8.17
C PHE A 405 7.79 -2.27 7.64
N HIS A 406 6.93 -1.24 7.66
CA HIS A 406 7.34 0.11 7.24
C HIS A 406 8.46 0.69 8.12
N ALA A 407 8.45 0.39 9.42
CA ALA A 407 9.56 0.75 10.31
C ALA A 407 10.88 0.08 9.88
N ILE A 408 10.88 -1.25 9.64
CA ILE A 408 12.06 -1.97 9.13
C ILE A 408 12.56 -1.33 7.84
N LEU A 409 11.67 -1.07 6.89
CA LEU A 409 12.01 -0.52 5.59
C LEU A 409 12.75 0.82 5.70
N LEU A 410 12.26 1.72 6.57
CA LEU A 410 12.86 3.04 6.77
C LEU A 410 14.15 3.02 7.60
N GLU A 411 14.26 2.10 8.56
CA GLU A 411 15.46 1.93 9.39
C GLU A 411 16.59 1.20 8.67
N SER A 412 16.27 0.37 7.68
CA SER A 412 17.24 -0.44 6.94
C SER A 412 18.20 0.38 6.07
N VAL A 413 17.84 1.63 5.73
CA VAL A 413 18.59 2.45 4.78
C VAL A 413 18.85 3.86 5.32
N PRO A 414 19.96 4.51 4.91
CA PRO A 414 20.25 5.89 5.28
C PRO A 414 19.14 6.86 4.81
N VAL A 415 18.94 7.95 5.57
CA VAL A 415 17.88 8.95 5.33
C VAL A 415 17.86 9.44 3.87
N ARG A 416 19.05 9.66 3.27
CA ARG A 416 19.21 10.18 1.90
C ARG A 416 18.58 9.31 0.82
N VAL A 417 18.45 7.99 1.04
CA VAL A 417 17.96 7.04 0.03
C VAL A 417 16.61 6.40 0.40
N ARG A 418 15.98 6.82 1.51
CA ARG A 418 14.71 6.26 1.99
C ARG A 418 13.59 6.34 0.94
N ALA A 419 13.44 7.47 0.27
CA ALA A 419 12.43 7.63 -0.76
C ALA A 419 12.60 6.63 -1.91
N MET A 420 13.85 6.44 -2.38
CA MET A 420 14.17 5.45 -3.42
C MET A 420 13.92 4.03 -2.93
N ALA A 421 14.28 3.71 -1.69
CA ALA A 421 14.07 2.39 -1.10
C ALA A 421 12.57 2.06 -0.96
N VAL A 422 11.74 3.02 -0.56
CA VAL A 422 10.28 2.87 -0.53
C VAL A 422 9.71 2.68 -1.93
N ALA A 423 10.13 3.48 -2.91
CA ALA A 423 9.66 3.36 -4.28
C ALA A 423 10.02 1.98 -4.88
N LEU A 424 11.25 1.53 -4.68
CA LEU A 424 11.71 0.22 -5.15
C LEU A 424 10.94 -0.93 -4.48
N ASN A 425 10.69 -0.80 -3.17
CA ASN A 425 9.85 -1.77 -2.44
C ASN A 425 8.43 -1.84 -3.02
N ILE A 426 7.77 -0.70 -3.28
CA ILE A 426 6.42 -0.66 -3.87
C ILE A 426 6.40 -1.39 -5.22
N VAL A 427 7.41 -1.15 -6.07
CA VAL A 427 7.54 -1.84 -7.36
C VAL A 427 7.63 -3.36 -7.17
N ILE A 428 8.48 -3.82 -6.25
CA ILE A 428 8.70 -5.26 -6.03
C ILE A 428 7.46 -5.93 -5.45
N ILE A 429 6.82 -5.36 -4.42
CA ILE A 429 5.67 -5.98 -3.77
C ILE A 429 4.46 -6.08 -4.69
N HIS A 430 4.22 -5.06 -5.52
CA HIS A 430 3.09 -5.08 -6.45
C HIS A 430 3.37 -5.93 -7.69
N ALA A 431 4.57 -5.86 -8.27
CA ALA A 431 4.89 -6.67 -9.44
C ALA A 431 5.07 -8.16 -9.11
N CYS A 432 5.91 -8.48 -8.09
CA CYS A 432 6.29 -9.85 -7.76
C CYS A 432 5.38 -10.51 -6.72
N GLY A 433 4.65 -9.75 -5.91
CA GLY A 433 3.72 -10.27 -4.91
C GLY A 433 2.29 -10.26 -5.44
N ASP A 434 1.71 -9.09 -5.45
CA ASP A 434 0.29 -8.86 -5.63
C ASP A 434 -0.21 -9.24 -7.05
N ALA A 435 0.44 -8.73 -8.11
CA ALA A 435 0.01 -8.99 -9.48
C ALA A 435 0.17 -10.46 -9.88
N ILE A 436 1.33 -11.06 -9.56
CA ILE A 436 1.62 -12.45 -9.91
C ILE A 436 0.66 -13.40 -9.18
N SER A 437 0.39 -13.18 -7.89
CA SER A 437 -0.46 -14.08 -7.11
C SER A 437 -1.89 -14.15 -7.63
N ARG A 438 -2.47 -13.01 -8.02
CA ARG A 438 -3.84 -12.94 -8.58
C ARG A 438 -3.98 -13.77 -9.85
N ALA A 439 -3.04 -13.60 -10.78
CA ALA A 439 -3.00 -14.37 -12.02
C ALA A 439 -2.70 -15.85 -11.78
N THR A 440 -1.73 -16.16 -10.92
CA THR A 440 -1.32 -17.54 -10.63
C THR A 440 -2.44 -18.36 -10.02
N VAL A 441 -3.23 -17.81 -9.09
CA VAL A 441 -4.38 -18.50 -8.50
C VAL A 441 -5.43 -18.82 -9.56
N GLY A 442 -5.74 -17.88 -10.47
CA GLY A 442 -6.68 -18.11 -11.56
C GLY A 442 -6.21 -19.21 -12.51
N VAL A 443 -4.96 -19.13 -12.98
CA VAL A 443 -4.34 -20.13 -13.85
C VAL A 443 -4.31 -21.51 -13.19
N LEU A 444 -3.95 -21.57 -11.90
CA LEU A 444 -3.91 -22.82 -11.15
C LEU A 444 -5.31 -23.41 -10.98
N SER A 445 -6.33 -22.58 -10.73
CA SER A 445 -7.73 -23.03 -10.66
C SER A 445 -8.17 -23.68 -11.98
N ASP A 446 -7.90 -23.03 -13.11
CA ASP A 446 -8.27 -23.56 -14.42
C ASP A 446 -7.47 -24.82 -14.79
N SER A 447 -6.19 -24.90 -14.42
CA SER A 447 -5.36 -26.09 -14.59
C SER A 447 -5.86 -27.28 -13.74
N LEU A 448 -6.32 -27.01 -12.53
CA LEU A 448 -6.95 -28.02 -11.66
C LEU A 448 -8.27 -28.57 -12.26
N LYS A 449 -9.08 -27.71 -12.88
CA LYS A 449 -10.29 -28.13 -13.64
C LYS A 449 -9.95 -29.09 -14.78
N GLN A 450 -8.76 -28.95 -15.38
CA GLN A 450 -8.25 -29.84 -16.43
C GLN A 450 -7.57 -31.10 -15.90
N GLY A 451 -7.59 -31.34 -14.58
CA GLY A 451 -6.97 -32.51 -13.95
C GLY A 451 -5.45 -32.44 -13.79
N GLN A 452 -4.85 -31.24 -14.01
CA GLN A 452 -3.43 -31.02 -13.78
C GLN A 452 -3.15 -30.85 -12.25
N PHE A 453 -1.87 -30.86 -11.87
CA PHE A 453 -1.44 -30.68 -10.46
C PHE A 453 -2.08 -31.70 -9.48
N ALA A 454 -2.11 -32.99 -9.85
CA ALA A 454 -2.70 -34.07 -9.05
C ALA A 454 -2.16 -34.15 -7.61
N ALA A 455 -0.88 -33.80 -7.39
CA ALA A 455 -0.28 -33.76 -6.06
C ALA A 455 -0.94 -32.70 -5.16
N LEU A 456 -1.18 -31.48 -5.69
CA LEU A 456 -1.87 -30.41 -4.96
C LEU A 456 -3.33 -30.81 -4.67
N ALA A 457 -4.02 -31.39 -5.65
CA ALA A 457 -5.39 -31.88 -5.48
C ALA A 457 -5.46 -32.99 -4.43
N SER A 458 -4.46 -33.88 -4.38
CA SER A 458 -4.38 -34.95 -3.36
C SER A 458 -4.10 -34.37 -1.97
N PHE A 459 -3.21 -33.37 -1.85
CA PHE A 459 -2.97 -32.67 -0.60
C PHE A 459 -4.23 -31.94 -0.12
N ALA A 460 -4.93 -31.23 -1.01
CA ALA A 460 -6.17 -30.55 -0.68
C ALA A 460 -7.23 -31.51 -0.11
N ARG A 461 -7.40 -32.69 -0.74
CA ARG A 461 -8.30 -33.73 -0.23
C ARG A 461 -7.88 -34.27 1.14
N ALA A 462 -6.58 -34.41 1.39
CA ALA A 462 -6.06 -34.89 2.66
C ALA A 462 -6.36 -33.92 3.83
N ILE A 463 -6.53 -32.63 3.55
CA ILE A 463 -6.89 -31.61 4.55
C ILE A 463 -8.38 -31.26 4.56
N GLY A 464 -9.22 -31.99 3.80
CA GLY A 464 -10.67 -31.84 3.83
C GLY A 464 -11.28 -30.94 2.77
N ILE A 465 -10.50 -30.44 1.77
CA ILE A 465 -11.01 -29.65 0.65
C ILE A 465 -11.44 -30.60 -0.49
N ASP A 466 -12.66 -30.47 -0.99
CA ASP A 466 -13.11 -31.20 -2.18
C ASP A 466 -12.46 -30.66 -3.45
N ALA A 467 -11.24 -31.10 -3.72
CA ALA A 467 -10.48 -30.66 -4.89
C ALA A 467 -11.14 -31.05 -6.24
N GLY A 468 -12.16 -31.86 -6.26
CA GLY A 468 -12.92 -32.19 -7.47
C GLY A 468 -13.98 -31.12 -7.81
N ARG A 469 -14.37 -30.30 -6.85
CA ARG A 469 -15.38 -29.23 -7.02
C ARG A 469 -14.81 -27.84 -6.69
N GLN A 470 -13.99 -27.76 -5.65
CA GLN A 470 -13.45 -26.50 -5.10
C GLN A 470 -12.06 -26.21 -5.67
N HIS A 471 -11.95 -26.08 -7.01
CA HIS A 471 -10.66 -25.86 -7.69
C HIS A 471 -10.02 -24.53 -7.26
N LEU A 472 -10.83 -23.47 -7.11
CA LEU A 472 -10.33 -22.14 -6.72
C LEU A 472 -9.88 -22.14 -5.25
N THR A 473 -10.63 -22.75 -4.33
CA THR A 473 -10.21 -22.93 -2.94
C THR A 473 -8.93 -23.76 -2.85
N THR A 474 -8.78 -24.79 -3.71
CA THR A 474 -7.55 -25.59 -3.81
C THR A 474 -6.38 -24.73 -4.30
N ALA A 475 -6.58 -23.89 -5.31
CA ALA A 475 -5.56 -22.97 -5.82
C ALA A 475 -5.13 -21.95 -4.77
N LEU A 476 -6.05 -21.49 -3.93
CA LEU A 476 -5.76 -20.56 -2.83
C LEU A 476 -4.89 -21.13 -1.71
N LEU A 477 -4.58 -22.44 -1.71
CA LEU A 477 -3.54 -23.01 -0.84
C LEU A 477 -2.15 -22.40 -1.09
N LEU A 478 -1.95 -21.70 -2.21
CA LEU A 478 -0.76 -20.84 -2.41
C LEU A 478 -0.65 -19.73 -1.36
N ALA A 479 -1.76 -19.25 -0.80
CA ALA A 479 -1.70 -18.17 0.19
C ALA A 479 -1.09 -18.61 1.53
N PRO A 480 -1.52 -19.69 2.21
CA PRO A 480 -0.82 -20.19 3.39
C PRO A 480 0.62 -20.64 3.08
N ALA A 481 0.93 -21.12 1.88
CA ALA A 481 2.31 -21.41 1.46
C ALA A 481 3.15 -20.13 1.37
N ALA A 482 2.62 -19.07 0.77
CA ALA A 482 3.27 -17.75 0.73
C ALA A 482 3.48 -17.17 2.14
N LEU A 483 2.51 -17.35 3.06
CA LEU A 483 2.67 -16.96 4.45
C LEU A 483 3.79 -17.73 5.17
N ALA A 484 3.97 -19.02 4.88
CA ALA A 484 5.08 -19.80 5.43
C ALA A 484 6.44 -19.28 4.93
N VAL A 485 6.54 -18.89 3.66
CA VAL A 485 7.73 -18.24 3.09
C VAL A 485 7.96 -16.88 3.77
N SER A 486 6.92 -16.05 3.89
CA SER A 486 6.97 -14.76 4.57
C SER A 486 7.47 -14.90 6.01
N THR A 487 6.88 -15.83 6.77
CA THR A 487 7.27 -16.15 8.14
C THR A 487 8.75 -16.51 8.24
N THR A 488 9.21 -17.41 7.37
CA THR A 488 10.61 -17.85 7.33
C THR A 488 11.55 -16.69 7.08
N LEU A 489 11.24 -15.84 6.10
CA LEU A 489 12.05 -14.68 5.77
C LEU A 489 12.09 -13.66 6.91
N PHE A 490 10.97 -13.38 7.56
CA PHE A 490 10.96 -12.48 8.72
C PHE A 490 11.71 -13.05 9.93
N PHE A 491 11.67 -14.37 10.17
CA PHE A 491 12.51 -14.99 11.20
C PHE A 491 13.99 -14.95 10.85
N VAL A 492 14.34 -15.14 9.58
CA VAL A 492 15.72 -14.95 9.09
C VAL A 492 16.18 -13.51 9.32
N GLY A 493 15.34 -12.52 8.97
CA GLY A 493 15.61 -11.11 9.24
C GLY A 493 15.83 -10.84 10.73
N ALA A 494 14.95 -11.36 11.60
CA ALA A 494 15.07 -11.22 13.05
C ALA A 494 16.37 -11.80 13.62
N ARG A 495 16.94 -12.85 13.00
CA ARG A 495 18.23 -13.44 13.39
C ARG A 495 19.43 -12.68 12.84
N LEU A 496 19.30 -12.12 11.64
CA LEU A 496 20.40 -11.41 10.96
C LEU A 496 20.58 -9.99 11.47
N GLN A 497 19.52 -9.36 12.00
CA GLN A 497 19.58 -8.00 12.52
C GLN A 497 20.55 -7.91 13.70
N LYS A 498 21.70 -7.27 13.45
CA LYS A 498 22.74 -7.07 14.47
C LYS A 498 22.24 -6.05 15.51
N ARG A 499 22.58 -6.28 16.79
CA ARG A 499 22.38 -5.26 17.83
C ARG A 499 23.05 -3.96 17.38
N PRO A 500 22.38 -2.81 17.43
CA PRO A 500 23.05 -1.55 17.21
C PRO A 500 24.23 -1.48 18.18
N ARG A 501 25.44 -1.21 17.67
CA ARG A 501 26.57 -0.86 18.54
C ARG A 501 26.10 0.34 19.35
N ARG A 502 25.92 0.19 20.66
CA ARG A 502 25.80 1.34 21.56
C ARG A 502 26.95 2.26 21.20
N ALA A 503 26.65 3.47 20.73
CA ALA A 503 27.62 4.53 20.70
C ALA A 503 28.14 4.60 22.14
N ILE A 504 29.41 4.24 22.34
CA ILE A 504 30.09 4.48 23.57
C ILE A 504 30.17 6.00 23.66
N GLU A 505 29.26 6.57 24.42
CA GLU A 505 29.40 7.95 24.88
C GLU A 505 30.66 7.95 25.73
N GLY A 506 31.75 8.43 25.14
CA GLY A 506 33.00 8.81 25.78
C GLY A 506 33.13 10.33 25.73
#